data_d38551af659c7ea0ad70c9f6f3959787
#
_entry.id   d38551af659c7ea0ad70c9f6f3959787
#
_cell.length_a   1.000
_cell.length_b   1.000
_cell.length_c   1.000
_cell.angle_alpha   90.00
_cell.angle_beta   90.00
_cell.angle_gamma   90.00
#
_symmetry.space_group_name_H-M   'P 1'
#
loop_
_entity.id
_entity.type
_entity.pdbx_description
1 polymer ?
#
loop_
_entity_poly.entity_id
_entity_poly.type
_entity_poly.pdbx_seq_one_letter_code
_entity_poly.pdbx_strand_id
1 'polypeptide(L)'
;VHSHASESYTMPPGQEYVPSGTFRTADRSCNMVRVGDELAAELSSYGISVVHDRTLHDGESYNDAYENSLASIQSYLAKYPSIVYVLDLHRDAVQDANGTQYKLVTAEDPAAAQVSLIMGVAHDGWQDNLRLAIAVQEKLESQSPTLMRPITLLNYRYNQFAAPGSLLVEVGAAGNSLDEALRAARLFAKGFAETILGR
;
A
#
# COMPACT_ATOMS: atom_id res chain seq x y z
N VAL A 1 4.13 -2.06 -6.74
CA VAL A 1 5.45 -2.34 -6.16
C VAL A 1 5.33 -2.38 -4.64
N HIS A 2 6.33 -2.97 -3.98
CA HIS A 2 6.40 -3.06 -2.52
C HIS A 2 7.86 -2.84 -2.11
N SER A 3 8.19 -1.64 -1.62
CA SER A 3 9.54 -1.39 -1.10
C SER A 3 9.82 -2.32 0.09
N HIS A 4 8.85 -2.52 0.98
CA HIS A 4 8.92 -3.49 2.07
C HIS A 4 7.98 -4.68 1.82
N ALA A 5 8.28 -5.48 0.79
CA ALA A 5 7.46 -6.59 0.35
C ALA A 5 7.27 -7.70 1.40
N SER A 6 8.22 -7.86 2.33
CA SER A 6 8.13 -8.85 3.41
C SER A 6 7.17 -8.48 4.54
N GLU A 7 6.66 -7.25 4.59
CA GLU A 7 5.67 -6.83 5.58
C GLU A 7 4.43 -7.72 5.54
N SER A 8 3.95 -8.09 6.73
CA SER A 8 2.86 -9.05 6.90
C SER A 8 1.97 -8.67 8.07
N TYR A 9 0.93 -9.45 8.29
CA TYR A 9 -0.15 -9.19 9.23
C TYR A 9 -0.18 -10.23 10.34
N THR A 10 -0.99 -10.00 11.36
CA THR A 10 -1.27 -11.00 12.39
C THR A 10 -1.99 -12.19 11.76
N MET A 11 -1.43 -13.40 11.92
CA MET A 11 -2.06 -14.63 11.42
C MET A 11 -3.15 -15.11 12.36
N PRO A 12 -4.21 -15.74 11.83
CA PRO A 12 -5.19 -16.43 12.66
C PRO A 12 -4.55 -17.50 13.55
N PRO A 13 -5.09 -17.73 14.75
CA PRO A 13 -4.61 -18.81 15.63
C PRO A 13 -4.55 -20.16 14.89
N GLY A 14 -3.44 -20.86 14.99
CA GLY A 14 -3.18 -22.14 14.32
C GLY A 14 -2.65 -22.02 12.88
N GLN A 15 -2.46 -20.80 12.40
CA GLN A 15 -1.85 -20.49 11.09
C GLN A 15 -0.66 -19.55 11.23
N GLU A 16 -0.10 -19.46 12.43
CA GLU A 16 1.02 -18.58 12.72
C GLU A 16 2.25 -19.03 11.89
N TYR A 17 2.80 -18.12 11.11
CA TYR A 17 4.19 -18.21 10.70
C TYR A 17 5.06 -17.77 11.90
N VAL A 18 6.31 -18.25 11.95
CA VAL A 18 7.24 -17.78 13.01
C VAL A 18 7.48 -16.29 12.77
N PRO A 19 6.85 -15.38 13.55
CA PRO A 19 7.06 -13.96 13.33
C PRO A 19 8.49 -13.65 13.72
N SER A 20 9.16 -12.89 12.87
CA SER A 20 10.51 -12.37 13.17
C SER A 20 10.48 -11.30 14.28
N GLY A 21 9.44 -11.20 15.07
CA GLY A 21 9.17 -10.12 16.01
C GLY A 21 8.74 -8.80 15.36
N THR A 22 8.79 -8.73 14.02
CA THR A 22 8.49 -7.53 13.23
C THR A 22 7.31 -7.69 12.28
N PHE A 23 6.59 -8.80 12.35
CA PHE A 23 5.50 -9.13 11.43
C PHE A 23 5.96 -9.06 9.97
N ARG A 24 6.98 -9.86 9.63
CA ARG A 24 7.54 -9.98 8.29
C ARG A 24 7.73 -11.43 7.90
N THR A 25 7.51 -11.73 6.63
CA THR A 25 7.74 -13.06 6.06
C THR A 25 8.12 -12.97 4.60
N ALA A 26 8.96 -13.89 4.13
CA ALA A 26 9.26 -14.05 2.70
C ALA A 26 8.16 -14.82 1.96
N ASP A 27 7.18 -15.39 2.67
CA ASP A 27 6.05 -16.09 2.06
C ASP A 27 5.11 -15.09 1.40
N ARG A 28 5.13 -15.10 0.06
CA ARG A 28 4.32 -14.20 -0.78
C ARG A 28 2.81 -14.45 -0.67
N SER A 29 2.38 -15.53 -0.06
CA SER A 29 0.95 -15.80 0.21
C SER A 29 0.43 -15.06 1.45
N CYS A 30 1.32 -14.54 2.29
CA CYS A 30 0.99 -13.95 3.59
C CYS A 30 1.53 -12.51 3.78
N ASN A 31 2.23 -11.96 2.79
CA ASN A 31 2.86 -10.63 2.88
C ASN A 31 2.24 -9.62 1.91
N MET A 32 2.88 -8.43 1.76
CA MET A 32 2.37 -7.36 0.90
C MET A 32 2.22 -7.77 -0.57
N VAL A 33 2.96 -8.78 -1.04
CA VAL A 33 2.77 -9.31 -2.41
C VAL A 33 1.35 -9.87 -2.58
N ARG A 34 0.80 -10.57 -1.57
CA ARG A 34 -0.58 -11.08 -1.64
C ARG A 34 -1.61 -9.94 -1.69
N VAL A 35 -1.37 -8.88 -0.93
CA VAL A 35 -2.23 -7.67 -0.97
C VAL A 35 -2.16 -7.00 -2.35
N GLY A 36 -0.96 -6.91 -2.92
CA GLY A 36 -0.74 -6.39 -4.27
C GLY A 36 -1.41 -7.23 -5.36
N ASP A 37 -1.45 -8.57 -5.23
CA ASP A 37 -2.19 -9.45 -6.14
C ASP A 37 -3.68 -9.12 -6.13
N GLU A 38 -4.26 -8.92 -4.95
CA GLU A 38 -5.67 -8.57 -4.78
C GLU A 38 -6.00 -7.21 -5.41
N LEU A 39 -5.18 -6.20 -5.09
CA LEU A 39 -5.33 -4.85 -5.65
C LEU A 39 -5.21 -4.85 -7.16
N ALA A 40 -4.24 -5.58 -7.72
CA ALA A 40 -4.02 -5.69 -9.16
C ALA A 40 -5.19 -6.37 -9.87
N ALA A 41 -5.74 -7.43 -9.27
CA ALA A 41 -6.91 -8.13 -9.80
C ALA A 41 -8.14 -7.20 -9.84
N GLU A 42 -8.38 -6.48 -8.75
CA GLU A 42 -9.50 -5.54 -8.67
C GLU A 42 -9.36 -4.40 -9.68
N LEU A 43 -8.19 -3.73 -9.76
CA LEU A 43 -7.94 -2.68 -10.76
C LEU A 43 -8.13 -3.19 -12.20
N SER A 44 -7.69 -4.42 -12.48
CA SER A 44 -7.86 -5.05 -13.80
C SER A 44 -9.33 -5.26 -14.16
N SER A 45 -10.20 -5.50 -13.18
CA SER A 45 -11.65 -5.63 -13.39
C SER A 45 -12.31 -4.33 -13.87
N TYR A 46 -11.69 -3.17 -13.58
CA TYR A 46 -12.09 -1.86 -14.10
C TYR A 46 -11.49 -1.52 -15.47
N GLY A 47 -10.73 -2.45 -16.08
CA GLY A 47 -10.07 -2.26 -17.38
C GLY A 47 -8.74 -1.51 -17.29
N ILE A 48 -8.16 -1.37 -16.10
CA ILE A 48 -6.86 -0.75 -15.89
C ILE A 48 -5.77 -1.80 -16.09
N SER A 49 -4.81 -1.54 -16.99
CA SER A 49 -3.63 -2.40 -17.15
C SER A 49 -2.68 -2.23 -15.96
N VAL A 50 -2.31 -3.32 -15.32
CA VAL A 50 -1.47 -3.30 -14.11
C VAL A 50 -0.21 -4.12 -14.33
N VAL A 51 0.94 -3.57 -13.93
CA VAL A 51 2.20 -4.30 -13.75
C VAL A 51 2.40 -4.47 -12.24
N HIS A 52 2.28 -5.68 -11.74
CA HIS A 52 2.55 -5.98 -10.34
C HIS A 52 3.97 -6.53 -10.18
N ASP A 53 4.86 -5.74 -9.59
CA ASP A 53 6.19 -6.19 -9.21
C ASP A 53 6.09 -6.97 -7.89
N ARG A 54 6.48 -8.25 -7.95
CA ARG A 54 6.40 -9.20 -6.83
C ARG A 54 7.76 -9.45 -6.19
N THR A 55 8.75 -8.62 -6.48
CA THR A 55 10.11 -8.73 -5.95
C THR A 55 10.12 -8.41 -4.44
N LEU A 56 10.86 -9.21 -3.68
CA LEU A 56 11.10 -8.94 -2.26
C LEU A 56 12.29 -7.97 -2.15
N HIS A 57 12.03 -6.67 -2.25
CA HIS A 57 13.07 -5.62 -2.29
C HIS A 57 13.81 -5.47 -0.96
N ASP A 58 13.20 -5.89 0.14
CA ASP A 58 13.75 -5.89 1.50
C ASP A 58 14.26 -7.28 1.93
N GLY A 59 14.34 -8.24 0.99
CA GLY A 59 14.69 -9.64 1.31
C GLY A 59 16.14 -9.83 1.77
N GLU A 60 17.08 -9.07 1.23
CA GLU A 60 18.50 -9.11 1.61
C GLU A 60 18.84 -8.05 2.65
N SER A 61 18.30 -6.84 2.51
CA SER A 61 18.53 -5.70 3.39
C SER A 61 17.29 -4.82 3.48
N TYR A 62 16.82 -4.61 4.71
CA TYR A 62 15.71 -3.70 4.95
C TYR A 62 16.05 -2.26 4.57
N ASN A 63 17.28 -1.83 4.82
CA ASN A 63 17.69 -0.44 4.59
C ASN A 63 17.82 -0.09 3.11
N ASP A 64 18.08 -1.08 2.26
CA ASP A 64 18.25 -0.89 0.81
C ASP A 64 16.94 -1.05 0.02
N ALA A 65 15.85 -1.34 0.71
CA ALA A 65 14.55 -1.65 0.12
C ALA A 65 14.04 -0.58 -0.85
N TYR A 66 14.17 0.71 -0.48
CA TYR A 66 13.75 1.81 -1.35
C TYR A 66 14.66 1.99 -2.58
N GLU A 67 15.96 1.74 -2.45
CA GLU A 67 16.89 1.78 -3.59
C GLU A 67 16.60 0.63 -4.57
N ASN A 68 16.40 -0.57 -4.04
CA ASN A 68 16.06 -1.75 -4.82
C ASN A 68 14.73 -1.59 -5.57
N SER A 69 13.69 -1.09 -4.89
CA SER A 69 12.39 -0.86 -5.50
C SER A 69 12.41 0.28 -6.52
N LEU A 70 13.23 1.32 -6.29
CA LEU A 70 13.42 2.40 -7.27
C LEU A 70 14.00 1.88 -8.58
N ALA A 71 15.01 1.00 -8.53
CA ALA A 71 15.58 0.39 -9.72
C ALA A 71 14.51 -0.39 -10.52
N SER A 72 13.65 -1.14 -9.85
CA SER A 72 12.52 -1.83 -10.48
C SER A 72 11.52 -0.84 -11.08
N ILE A 73 11.10 0.19 -10.36
CA ILE A 73 10.19 1.23 -10.84
C ILE A 73 10.75 1.86 -12.12
N GLN A 74 12.01 2.29 -12.13
CA GLN A 74 12.66 2.91 -13.28
C GLN A 74 12.72 1.96 -14.49
N SER A 75 13.01 0.68 -14.25
CA SER A 75 12.99 -0.35 -15.29
C SER A 75 11.62 -0.51 -15.93
N TYR A 76 10.55 -0.54 -15.11
CA TYR A 76 9.18 -0.63 -15.62
C TYR A 76 8.72 0.63 -16.34
N LEU A 77 9.05 1.81 -15.83
CA LEU A 77 8.76 3.08 -16.50
C LEU A 77 9.45 3.20 -17.87
N ALA A 78 10.68 2.72 -17.97
CA ALA A 78 11.41 2.67 -19.24
C ALA A 78 10.79 1.65 -20.22
N LYS A 79 10.37 0.49 -19.71
CA LYS A 79 9.78 -0.59 -20.53
C LYS A 79 8.37 -0.28 -20.99
N TYR A 80 7.60 0.41 -20.16
CA TYR A 80 6.18 0.72 -20.39
C TYR A 80 5.93 2.23 -20.22
N PRO A 81 6.23 3.06 -21.22
CA PRO A 81 6.06 4.53 -21.12
C PRO A 81 4.63 5.00 -20.90
N SER A 82 3.65 4.11 -21.01
CA SER A 82 2.24 4.38 -20.73
C SER A 82 1.88 4.31 -19.24
N ILE A 83 2.81 3.93 -18.36
CA ILE A 83 2.57 3.96 -16.92
C ILE A 83 2.45 5.41 -16.46
N VAL A 84 1.32 5.73 -15.83
CA VAL A 84 1.01 7.06 -15.28
C VAL A 84 1.08 7.03 -13.74
N TYR A 85 0.69 5.90 -13.14
CA TYR A 85 0.57 5.77 -11.68
C TYR A 85 1.52 4.72 -11.14
N VAL A 86 2.12 5.01 -9.98
CA VAL A 86 2.97 4.07 -9.24
C VAL A 86 2.42 3.98 -7.81
N LEU A 87 1.97 2.80 -7.41
CA LEU A 87 1.51 2.54 -6.05
C LEU A 87 2.56 1.70 -5.32
N ASP A 88 3.14 2.24 -4.26
CA ASP A 88 4.01 1.52 -3.33
C ASP A 88 3.18 1.08 -2.13
N LEU A 89 2.87 -0.23 -2.05
CA LEU A 89 1.99 -0.76 -1.02
C LEU A 89 2.78 -1.23 0.18
N HIS A 90 2.35 -0.79 1.33
CA HIS A 90 2.89 -1.07 2.65
C HIS A 90 1.76 -1.44 3.62
N ARG A 91 2.12 -1.82 4.83
CA ARG A 91 1.23 -1.83 5.99
C ARG A 91 1.85 -1.02 7.11
N ASP A 92 1.02 -0.32 7.87
CA ASP A 92 1.44 0.50 9.00
C ASP A 92 1.92 -0.35 10.20
N ALA A 93 2.66 0.24 11.12
CA ALA A 93 3.09 -0.35 12.38
C ALA A 93 2.54 0.47 13.55
N VAL A 94 1.32 0.15 13.97
CA VAL A 94 0.66 0.84 15.09
C VAL A 94 0.74 -0.04 16.33
N GLN A 95 1.56 0.37 17.30
CA GLN A 95 1.81 -0.38 18.52
C GLN A 95 1.92 0.52 19.75
N ASP A 96 1.66 -0.05 20.92
CA ASP A 96 1.94 0.63 22.20
C ASP A 96 3.43 0.50 22.62
N ALA A 97 3.75 1.12 23.76
CA ALA A 97 5.10 1.07 24.31
C ALA A 97 5.58 -0.35 24.72
N ASN A 98 4.66 -1.31 24.84
CA ASN A 98 4.96 -2.70 25.16
C ASN A 98 5.09 -3.58 23.89
N GLY A 99 4.90 -3.00 22.70
CA GLY A 99 4.96 -3.72 21.43
C GLY A 99 3.65 -4.43 21.04
N THR A 100 2.54 -4.17 21.76
CA THR A 100 1.22 -4.69 21.39
C THR A 100 0.76 -4.04 20.10
N GLN A 101 0.53 -4.86 19.07
CA GLN A 101 0.04 -4.37 17.77
C GLN A 101 -1.46 -4.10 17.82
N TYR A 102 -1.86 -2.96 17.28
CA TYR A 102 -3.27 -2.59 17.15
C TYR A 102 -3.76 -2.82 15.73
N LYS A 103 -4.96 -3.36 15.61
CA LYS A 103 -5.66 -3.40 14.33
C LYS A 103 -6.48 -2.14 14.11
N LEU A 104 -6.54 -1.73 12.86
CA LEU A 104 -7.30 -0.58 12.41
C LEU A 104 -8.37 -1.06 11.45
N VAL A 105 -9.63 -0.92 11.81
CA VAL A 105 -10.77 -1.37 11.00
C VAL A 105 -11.75 -0.22 10.76
N THR A 106 -12.52 -0.30 9.67
CA THR A 106 -13.53 0.69 9.37
C THR A 106 -14.77 0.48 10.26
N ALA A 107 -15.50 1.53 10.54
CA ALA A 107 -16.74 1.45 11.33
C ALA A 107 -17.90 0.84 10.53
N GLU A 108 -17.94 1.11 9.22
CA GLU A 108 -19.00 0.61 8.33
C GLU A 108 -18.82 -0.86 7.99
N ASP A 109 -17.58 -1.34 7.99
CA ASP A 109 -17.22 -2.71 7.64
C ASP A 109 -16.05 -3.21 8.51
N PRO A 110 -16.33 -3.68 9.74
CA PRO A 110 -15.27 -4.14 10.66
C PRO A 110 -14.41 -5.31 10.15
N ALA A 111 -14.76 -5.91 9.00
CA ALA A 111 -13.96 -6.90 8.31
C ALA A 111 -12.97 -6.28 7.30
N ALA A 112 -12.95 -4.96 7.15
CA ALA A 112 -12.00 -4.24 6.31
C ALA A 112 -11.03 -3.43 7.17
N ALA A 113 -9.74 -3.52 6.88
CA ALA A 113 -8.75 -2.64 7.49
C ALA A 113 -8.94 -1.20 7.00
N GLN A 114 -8.46 -0.22 7.79
CA GLN A 114 -8.34 1.16 7.32
C GLN A 114 -7.11 1.31 6.40
N VAL A 115 -7.17 2.31 5.53
CA VAL A 115 -6.07 2.65 4.61
C VAL A 115 -5.58 4.06 4.91
N SER A 116 -4.30 4.34 4.73
CA SER A 116 -3.77 5.70 4.75
C SER A 116 -2.81 5.96 3.60
N LEU A 117 -2.66 7.23 3.24
CA LEU A 117 -1.72 7.69 2.24
C LEU A 117 -0.60 8.46 2.94
N ILE A 118 0.64 8.06 2.69
CA ILE A 118 1.83 8.72 3.21
C ILE A 118 2.46 9.49 2.06
N MET A 119 2.59 10.81 2.24
CA MET A 119 3.12 11.70 1.23
C MET A 119 4.49 12.21 1.65
N GLY A 120 5.50 11.89 0.85
CA GLY A 120 6.84 12.43 0.97
C GLY A 120 6.89 13.83 0.35
N VAL A 121 7.34 14.83 1.12
CA VAL A 121 7.39 16.23 0.65
C VAL A 121 8.81 16.71 0.34
N ALA A 122 9.81 15.84 0.43
CA ALA A 122 11.22 16.20 0.19
C ALA A 122 11.67 15.97 -1.27
N HIS A 123 10.80 16.22 -2.23
CA HIS A 123 11.11 16.17 -3.67
C HIS A 123 10.28 17.18 -4.45
N ASP A 124 10.77 17.58 -5.62
CA ASP A 124 10.03 18.45 -6.52
C ASP A 124 8.77 17.75 -7.06
N GLY A 125 7.66 18.48 -7.21
CA GLY A 125 6.41 17.95 -7.74
C GLY A 125 5.57 17.13 -6.73
N TRP A 126 5.93 17.07 -5.45
CA TRP A 126 5.15 16.37 -4.43
C TRP A 126 3.68 16.86 -4.34
N GLN A 127 3.44 18.10 -4.71
CA GLN A 127 2.08 18.68 -4.72
C GLN A 127 1.16 17.99 -5.75
N ASP A 128 1.71 17.49 -6.86
CA ASP A 128 0.92 16.78 -7.87
C ASP A 128 0.49 15.41 -7.32
N ASN A 129 1.40 14.70 -6.65
CA ASN A 129 1.07 13.47 -5.95
C ASN A 129 0.04 13.70 -4.83
N LEU A 130 0.17 14.80 -4.08
CA LEU A 130 -0.81 15.17 -3.04
C LEU A 130 -2.19 15.49 -3.62
N ARG A 131 -2.29 16.15 -4.78
CA ARG A 131 -3.59 16.37 -5.45
C ARG A 131 -4.29 15.07 -5.79
N LEU A 132 -3.53 14.09 -6.31
CA LEU A 132 -4.07 12.75 -6.56
C LEU A 132 -4.50 12.08 -5.25
N ALA A 133 -3.68 12.13 -4.21
CA ALA A 133 -3.98 11.55 -2.90
C ALA A 133 -5.28 12.13 -2.31
N ILE A 134 -5.47 13.44 -2.37
CA ILE A 134 -6.69 14.12 -1.91
C ILE A 134 -7.90 13.65 -2.71
N ALA A 135 -7.82 13.63 -4.04
CA ALA A 135 -8.93 13.20 -4.89
C ALA A 135 -9.34 11.74 -4.61
N VAL A 136 -8.37 10.86 -4.40
CA VAL A 136 -8.61 9.46 -4.02
C VAL A 136 -9.25 9.37 -2.64
N GLN A 137 -8.75 10.12 -1.66
CA GLN A 137 -9.32 10.14 -0.32
C GLN A 137 -10.77 10.65 -0.32
N GLU A 138 -11.05 11.77 -0.95
CA GLU A 138 -12.41 12.34 -1.05
C GLU A 138 -13.39 11.35 -1.70
N LYS A 139 -12.97 10.67 -2.77
CA LYS A 139 -13.77 9.62 -3.42
C LYS A 139 -14.08 8.48 -2.45
N LEU A 140 -13.08 7.96 -1.76
CA LEU A 140 -13.23 6.84 -0.83
C LEU A 140 -14.07 7.22 0.38
N GLU A 141 -13.86 8.40 0.98
CA GLU A 141 -14.65 8.90 2.10
C GLU A 141 -16.13 9.08 1.74
N SER A 142 -16.42 9.45 0.49
CA SER A 142 -17.81 9.54 0.01
C SER A 142 -18.54 8.20 -0.05
N GLN A 143 -17.80 7.09 -0.14
CA GLN A 143 -18.33 5.72 -0.25
C GLN A 143 -18.24 4.93 1.06
N SER A 144 -17.18 5.16 1.82
CA SER A 144 -16.86 4.50 3.09
C SER A 144 -16.16 5.50 4.01
N PRO A 145 -16.92 6.29 4.79
CA PRO A 145 -16.41 7.46 5.51
C PRO A 145 -15.24 7.20 6.46
N THR A 146 -15.11 5.98 6.99
CA THR A 146 -14.02 5.66 7.91
C THR A 146 -12.94 4.75 7.32
N LEU A 147 -12.99 4.46 6.02
CA LEU A 147 -11.96 3.65 5.35
C LEU A 147 -10.61 4.35 5.36
N MET A 148 -10.61 5.64 5.02
CA MET A 148 -9.39 6.42 4.94
C MET A 148 -9.03 7.05 6.28
N ARG A 149 -7.77 6.87 6.68
CA ARG A 149 -7.15 7.67 7.74
C ARG A 149 -6.61 8.96 7.13
N PRO A 150 -6.40 10.01 7.94
CA PRO A 150 -5.84 11.26 7.41
C PRO A 150 -4.54 11.06 6.64
N ILE A 151 -4.38 11.77 5.51
CA ILE A 151 -3.12 11.83 4.76
C ILE A 151 -2.02 12.35 5.68
N THR A 152 -0.88 11.68 5.70
CA THR A 152 0.28 12.08 6.50
C THR A 152 1.36 12.65 5.60
N LEU A 153 1.85 13.84 5.90
CA LEU A 153 2.96 14.49 5.20
C LEU A 153 4.25 14.28 5.99
N LEU A 154 5.28 13.71 5.35
CA LEU A 154 6.57 13.44 5.98
C LEU A 154 7.72 14.02 5.15
N ASN A 155 8.74 14.54 5.84
CA ASN A 155 9.91 15.13 5.18
C ASN A 155 10.89 14.04 4.67
N TYR A 156 10.37 13.14 3.83
CA TYR A 156 11.09 12.09 3.12
C TYR A 156 10.77 12.16 1.63
N ARG A 157 11.53 11.45 0.80
CA ARG A 157 11.28 11.35 -0.64
C ARG A 157 10.44 10.13 -0.99
N TYR A 158 10.68 9.03 -0.25
CA TYR A 158 10.26 7.71 -0.68
C TYR A 158 10.64 7.50 -2.16
N ASN A 159 9.87 6.78 -2.94
CA ASN A 159 10.07 6.73 -4.41
C ASN A 159 9.01 7.56 -5.17
N GLN A 160 8.36 8.52 -4.49
CA GLN A 160 7.25 9.28 -5.05
C GLN A 160 7.68 10.31 -6.10
N PHE A 161 8.96 10.59 -6.22
CA PHE A 161 9.51 11.44 -7.29
C PHE A 161 9.67 10.71 -8.63
N ALA A 162 9.46 9.39 -8.66
CA ALA A 162 9.68 8.57 -9.86
C ALA A 162 8.63 8.84 -10.95
N ALA A 163 7.41 9.19 -10.58
CA ALA A 163 6.34 9.57 -11.51
C ALA A 163 5.34 10.51 -10.83
N PRO A 164 4.68 11.43 -11.61
CA PRO A 164 3.70 12.38 -11.07
C PRO A 164 2.43 11.75 -10.46
N GLY A 165 2.21 10.48 -10.59
CA GLY A 165 1.09 9.72 -10.01
C GLY A 165 1.55 8.70 -8.97
N SER A 166 2.63 8.98 -8.23
CA SER A 166 3.19 8.05 -7.25
C SER A 166 2.57 8.25 -5.87
N LEU A 167 2.04 7.17 -5.29
CA LEU A 167 1.47 7.15 -3.93
C LEU A 167 2.12 6.03 -3.10
N LEU A 168 2.34 6.28 -1.82
CA LEU A 168 2.62 5.27 -0.81
C LEU A 168 1.32 4.99 -0.06
N VAL A 169 0.91 3.74 -0.05
CA VAL A 169 -0.40 3.30 0.46
C VAL A 169 -0.19 2.31 1.58
N GLU A 170 -0.58 2.67 2.79
CA GLU A 170 -0.61 1.81 3.95
C GLU A 170 -1.95 1.07 3.99
N VAL A 171 -1.94 -0.23 3.80
CA VAL A 171 -3.15 -1.07 3.82
C VAL A 171 -3.24 -1.78 5.16
N GLY A 172 -3.98 -1.18 6.09
CA GLY A 172 -4.04 -1.66 7.47
C GLY A 172 -2.73 -1.48 8.25
N ALA A 173 -2.61 -2.21 9.34
CA ALA A 173 -1.43 -2.27 10.20
C ALA A 173 -1.06 -3.72 10.55
N ALA A 174 0.11 -3.93 11.14
CA ALA A 174 0.57 -5.27 11.55
C ALA A 174 -0.42 -6.02 12.45
N GLY A 175 -1.23 -5.31 13.22
CA GLY A 175 -2.28 -5.89 14.07
C GLY A 175 -3.53 -6.36 13.33
N ASN A 176 -3.72 -5.97 12.06
CA ASN A 176 -4.80 -6.47 11.24
C ASN A 176 -4.56 -7.92 10.79
N SER A 177 -5.61 -8.63 10.39
CA SER A 177 -5.49 -9.88 9.66
C SER A 177 -5.24 -9.62 8.17
N LEU A 178 -4.69 -10.61 7.47
CA LEU A 178 -4.54 -10.56 6.02
C LEU A 178 -5.90 -10.38 5.33
N ASP A 179 -6.96 -11.07 5.79
CA ASP A 179 -8.30 -10.96 5.19
C ASP A 179 -8.87 -9.54 5.30
N GLU A 180 -8.66 -8.85 6.45
CA GLU A 180 -9.03 -7.45 6.62
C GLU A 180 -8.27 -6.55 5.63
N ALA A 181 -6.98 -6.82 5.40
CA ALA A 181 -6.16 -6.08 4.44
C ALA A 181 -6.57 -6.34 2.99
N LEU A 182 -6.87 -7.59 2.62
CA LEU A 182 -7.35 -7.93 1.27
C LEU A 182 -8.70 -7.25 0.97
N ARG A 183 -9.59 -7.19 1.96
CA ARG A 183 -10.86 -6.48 1.81
C ARG A 183 -10.64 -4.97 1.64
N ALA A 184 -9.75 -4.38 2.42
CA ALA A 184 -9.36 -2.98 2.29
C ALA A 184 -8.74 -2.68 0.91
N ALA A 185 -7.87 -3.57 0.41
CA ALA A 185 -7.23 -3.42 -0.90
C ALA A 185 -8.27 -3.37 -2.03
N ARG A 186 -9.34 -4.18 -1.98
CA ARG A 186 -10.45 -4.12 -2.96
C ARG A 186 -11.19 -2.79 -2.89
N LEU A 187 -11.53 -2.33 -1.67
CA LEU A 187 -12.23 -1.05 -1.49
C LEU A 187 -11.38 0.12 -1.99
N PHE A 188 -10.08 0.13 -1.66
CA PHE A 188 -9.14 1.13 -2.14
C PHE A 188 -9.01 1.09 -3.67
N ALA A 189 -8.84 -0.09 -4.26
CA ALA A 189 -8.72 -0.25 -5.70
C ALA A 189 -9.94 0.28 -6.45
N LYS A 190 -11.15 0.02 -5.93
CA LYS A 190 -12.39 0.56 -6.48
C LYS A 190 -12.38 2.09 -6.51
N GLY A 191 -12.17 2.75 -5.37
CA GLY A 191 -12.18 4.20 -5.29
C GLY A 191 -11.05 4.84 -6.10
N PHE A 192 -9.85 4.24 -6.10
CA PHE A 192 -8.74 4.68 -6.94
C PHE A 192 -9.11 4.58 -8.43
N ALA A 193 -9.66 3.44 -8.88
CA ALA A 193 -10.09 3.25 -10.26
C ALA A 193 -11.14 4.29 -10.67
N GLU A 194 -12.16 4.50 -9.85
CA GLU A 194 -13.21 5.49 -10.12
C GLU A 194 -12.66 6.92 -10.20
N THR A 195 -11.70 7.26 -9.33
CA THR A 195 -11.04 8.57 -9.34
C THR A 195 -10.30 8.81 -10.65
N ILE A 196 -9.45 7.87 -11.07
CA ILE A 196 -8.61 8.06 -12.27
C ILE A 196 -9.39 7.90 -13.58
N LEU A 197 -10.54 7.23 -13.55
CA LEU A 197 -11.46 7.09 -14.70
C LEU A 197 -12.51 8.19 -14.75
N GLY A 198 -12.58 9.11 -13.77
CA GLY A 198 -13.56 10.20 -13.70
C GLY A 198 -15.00 9.72 -13.53
N ARG A 199 -15.21 8.68 -12.73
CA ARG A 199 -16.52 8.04 -12.51
C ARG A 199 -17.10 8.31 -11.14
#